data_00bdc5a2bb086b3dcc8dedb8c610b60a
#
_entry.id   00bdc5a2bb086b3dcc8dedb8c610b60a
#
_cell.length_a   1.000
_cell.length_b   1.000
_cell.length_c   1.000
_cell.angle_alpha   90.00
_cell.angle_beta   90.00
_cell.angle_gamma   90.00
#
_symmetry.space_group_name_H-M   'P 1'
#
loop_
_entity.id
_entity.type
_entity.pdbx_description
1 polymer ?
#
loop_
_entity_poly.entity_id
_entity_poly.type
_entity_poly.pdbx_seq_one_letter_code
_entity_poly.pdbx_strand_id
1 'polypeptide(L)'
;MKRREFITLPAKCLGGLLMYTLAGVPVRISGASGTVRLPLRFFTANEALIIAAAAERIFPSDESGPGATEAGVAIYIDRQLAGPYGHDKYRYTRGPFVESVPEHGYQGKANPQEIYRDGLQKIGPDFTKLDAEKQDDRLRAIEGTTFFRMLRAHTIEGMFSDPMHGGNANMIGWQLIGYPGPVMSYGDEIDKHYGQAFRSQKPMSLAQVIGHPVKGWEEERN
;
A
#
# COMPACT_ATOMS: atom_id res chain seq x y z
N MET A 1 15.93 22.20 -16.66
CA MET A 1 15.35 20.87 -16.90
C MET A 1 13.88 21.04 -17.27
N LYS A 2 13.50 20.74 -18.52
CA LYS A 2 12.15 20.96 -19.02
C LYS A 2 11.23 19.82 -18.55
N ARG A 3 10.01 20.15 -18.14
CA ARG A 3 8.97 19.20 -17.64
C ARG A 3 8.72 17.96 -18.53
N ARG A 4 9.13 17.97 -19.77
CA ARG A 4 8.97 16.89 -20.74
C ARG A 4 10.02 15.78 -20.64
N GLU A 5 11.18 16.02 -20.01
CA GLU A 5 12.23 15.00 -19.86
C GLU A 5 11.97 14.00 -18.74
N PHE A 6 10.97 14.27 -17.89
CA PHE A 6 10.60 13.39 -16.76
C PHE A 6 9.68 12.23 -17.16
N ILE A 7 9.14 12.24 -18.38
CA ILE A 7 8.12 11.27 -18.82
C ILE A 7 8.69 10.20 -19.76
N THR A 8 9.91 10.37 -20.25
CA THR A 8 10.53 9.43 -21.18
C THR A 8 11.69 8.66 -20.56
N LEU A 9 11.42 7.90 -19.49
CA LEU A 9 12.30 6.78 -19.11
C LEU A 9 11.78 5.54 -19.83
N PRO A 10 12.54 4.99 -20.78
CA PRO A 10 12.14 3.75 -21.44
C PRO A 10 12.15 2.63 -20.42
N ALA A 11 11.00 2.02 -20.21
CA ALA A 11 10.84 0.80 -19.44
C ALA A 11 11.56 -0.35 -20.14
N LYS A 12 12.87 -0.47 -19.97
CA LYS A 12 13.59 -1.71 -20.25
C LYS A 12 13.62 -2.52 -18.96
N CYS A 13 12.54 -3.20 -18.70
CA CYS A 13 12.42 -4.19 -17.64
C CYS A 13 13.08 -5.49 -18.09
N LEU A 14 14.35 -5.66 -17.79
CA LEU A 14 15.00 -6.96 -17.74
C LEU A 14 15.43 -7.14 -16.27
N GLY A 15 14.76 -8.07 -15.58
CA GLY A 15 15.14 -8.71 -14.34
C GLY A 15 16.10 -7.97 -13.39
N GLY A 16 15.68 -6.87 -12.79
CA GLY A 16 16.51 -6.09 -11.90
C GLY A 16 15.75 -5.68 -10.64
N LEU A 17 16.51 -5.46 -9.58
CA LEU A 17 16.02 -5.00 -8.28
C LEU A 17 15.58 -3.53 -8.38
N LEU A 18 14.30 -3.24 -8.15
CA LEU A 18 13.83 -1.87 -8.02
C LEU A 18 14.17 -1.39 -6.61
N MET A 19 15.08 -0.42 -6.51
CA MET A 19 15.35 0.27 -5.26
C MET A 19 14.64 1.62 -5.28
N TYR A 20 13.79 1.86 -4.31
CA TYR A 20 13.30 3.21 -4.03
C TYR A 20 13.93 3.74 -2.73
N THR A 21 14.04 5.04 -2.61
CA THR A 21 14.49 5.64 -1.36
C THR A 21 13.29 6.24 -0.65
N LEU A 22 13.00 5.75 0.54
CA LEU A 22 12.10 6.39 1.47
C LEU A 22 12.94 7.37 2.31
N ALA A 23 12.68 8.67 2.19
CA ALA A 23 13.42 9.69 2.91
C ALA A 23 14.96 9.65 2.75
N GLY A 24 15.44 9.23 1.59
CA GLY A 24 16.88 9.10 1.32
C GLY A 24 17.51 7.77 1.74
N VAL A 25 16.78 6.92 2.45
CA VAL A 25 17.21 5.56 2.78
C VAL A 25 16.83 4.62 1.64
N PRO A 26 17.78 3.84 1.07
CA PRO A 26 17.45 2.91 -0.01
C PRO A 26 16.62 1.74 0.53
N VAL A 27 15.46 1.54 -0.04
CA VAL A 27 14.61 0.38 0.21
C VAL A 27 14.66 -0.53 -1.01
N ARG A 28 15.04 -1.78 -0.81
CA ARG A 28 15.17 -2.76 -1.89
C ARG A 28 13.82 -3.37 -2.20
N ILE A 29 13.39 -3.26 -3.46
CA ILE A 29 12.27 -4.03 -3.99
C ILE A 29 12.84 -5.05 -4.96
N SER A 30 12.64 -6.32 -4.70
CA SER A 30 13.08 -7.40 -5.59
C SER A 30 12.34 -7.31 -6.93
N GLY A 31 13.08 -7.20 -8.02
CA GLY A 31 12.53 -7.34 -9.37
C GLY A 31 12.77 -6.21 -10.39
N ALA A 32 13.40 -5.10 -10.01
CA ALA A 32 13.73 -4.05 -11.00
C ALA A 32 15.09 -3.39 -10.74
N SER A 33 15.85 -3.11 -11.79
CA SER A 33 17.12 -2.38 -11.70
C SER A 33 16.87 -0.88 -11.84
N GLY A 34 17.00 -0.16 -10.73
CA GLY A 34 16.94 1.29 -10.71
C GLY A 34 16.52 1.85 -9.36
N THR A 35 17.02 3.02 -9.02
CA THR A 35 16.56 3.76 -7.84
C THR A 35 15.47 4.72 -8.27
N VAL A 36 14.23 4.42 -7.91
CA VAL A 36 13.12 5.33 -8.12
C VAL A 36 12.92 6.15 -6.85
N ARG A 37 13.11 7.46 -6.95
CA ARG A 37 12.74 8.41 -5.88
C ARG A 37 11.25 8.71 -6.03
N LEU A 38 10.44 8.17 -5.14
CA LEU A 38 9.03 8.50 -5.06
C LEU A 38 8.88 9.72 -4.15
N PRO A 39 8.42 10.87 -4.68
CA PRO A 39 8.21 12.04 -3.85
C PRO A 39 7.09 11.78 -2.85
N LEU A 40 7.37 12.04 -1.58
CA LEU A 40 6.35 12.08 -0.54
C LEU A 40 5.42 13.28 -0.80
N ARG A 41 4.13 13.11 -0.51
CA ARG A 41 3.08 14.11 -0.76
C ARG A 41 2.47 14.66 0.51
N PHE A 42 2.45 13.87 1.57
CA PHE A 42 1.87 14.22 2.86
C PHE A 42 2.91 14.18 3.99
N PHE A 43 3.66 13.07 4.10
CA PHE A 43 4.65 12.92 5.15
C PHE A 43 5.93 13.70 4.89
N THR A 44 6.54 14.19 5.95
CA THR A 44 7.97 14.52 5.95
C THR A 44 8.80 13.24 5.86
N ALA A 45 10.09 13.39 5.53
CA ALA A 45 11.01 12.26 5.45
C ALA A 45 11.07 11.44 6.75
N ASN A 46 11.13 12.11 7.89
CA ASN A 46 11.19 11.43 9.18
C ASN A 46 9.87 10.73 9.54
N GLU A 47 8.74 11.37 9.28
CA GLU A 47 7.41 10.76 9.50
C GLU A 47 7.21 9.51 8.64
N ALA A 48 7.63 9.55 7.39
CA ALA A 48 7.55 8.39 6.50
C ALA A 48 8.40 7.20 7.02
N LEU A 49 9.57 7.47 7.60
CA LEU A 49 10.39 6.42 8.23
C LEU A 49 9.72 5.84 9.48
N ILE A 50 9.09 6.69 10.31
CA ILE A 50 8.34 6.24 11.49
C ILE A 50 7.17 5.35 11.06
N ILE A 51 6.39 5.78 10.07
CA ILE A 51 5.26 5.00 9.55
C ILE A 51 5.73 3.69 8.90
N ALA A 52 6.83 3.70 8.17
CA ALA A 52 7.40 2.47 7.60
C ALA A 52 7.82 1.48 8.70
N ALA A 53 8.50 1.96 9.74
CA ALA A 53 8.89 1.12 10.87
C ALA A 53 7.68 0.59 11.64
N ALA A 54 6.66 1.43 11.87
CA ALA A 54 5.43 1.01 12.54
C ALA A 54 4.62 -0.01 11.73
N ALA A 55 4.51 0.18 10.41
CA ALA A 55 3.87 -0.77 9.51
C ALA A 55 4.62 -2.11 9.47
N GLU A 56 5.96 -2.08 9.48
CA GLU A 56 6.80 -3.29 9.54
C GLU A 56 6.60 -4.08 10.85
N ARG A 57 6.31 -3.39 11.99
CA ARG A 57 5.95 -4.10 13.23
C ARG A 57 4.56 -4.74 13.16
N ILE A 58 3.63 -4.18 12.37
CA ILE A 58 2.28 -4.72 12.18
C ILE A 58 2.28 -5.88 11.19
N PHE A 59 3.05 -5.78 10.12
CA PHE A 59 3.20 -6.81 9.10
C PHE A 59 4.69 -7.02 8.79
N PRO A 60 5.38 -7.82 9.60
CA PRO A 60 6.82 -8.02 9.48
C PRO A 60 7.20 -8.91 8.30
N SER A 61 8.41 -8.73 7.80
CA SER A 61 9.08 -9.72 6.96
C SER A 61 9.50 -10.92 7.81
N ASP A 62 9.09 -12.12 7.43
CA ASP A 62 9.39 -13.37 8.13
C ASP A 62 9.57 -14.53 7.14
N GLU A 63 9.59 -15.76 7.65
CA GLU A 63 9.73 -17.00 6.85
C GLU A 63 8.58 -17.19 5.85
N SER A 64 7.40 -16.59 6.13
CA SER A 64 6.22 -16.66 5.25
C SER A 64 6.34 -15.74 4.04
N GLY A 65 7.12 -14.67 4.15
CA GLY A 65 7.34 -13.75 3.03
C GLY A 65 7.71 -12.32 3.41
N PRO A 66 7.62 -11.41 2.43
CA PRO A 66 8.01 -10.02 2.56
C PRO A 66 7.08 -9.21 3.46
N GLY A 67 7.64 -8.21 4.16
CA GLY A 67 6.93 -7.33 5.07
C GLY A 67 6.41 -6.04 4.42
N ALA A 68 5.83 -5.18 5.28
CA ALA A 68 5.22 -3.92 4.89
C ALA A 68 6.21 -2.94 4.24
N THR A 69 7.47 -2.97 4.66
CA THR A 69 8.53 -2.12 4.10
C THR A 69 8.80 -2.49 2.64
N GLU A 70 8.95 -3.77 2.34
CA GLU A 70 9.20 -4.25 0.98
C GLU A 70 8.01 -4.03 0.06
N ALA A 71 6.79 -4.14 0.59
CA ALA A 71 5.56 -3.84 -0.13
C ALA A 71 5.36 -2.33 -0.41
N GLY A 72 6.15 -1.45 0.21
CA GLY A 72 6.01 -0.01 0.02
C GLY A 72 4.77 0.59 0.72
N VAL A 73 4.30 -0.02 1.81
CA VAL A 73 3.08 0.38 2.53
C VAL A 73 3.09 1.85 2.94
N ALA A 74 4.24 2.39 3.38
CA ALA A 74 4.34 3.80 3.75
C ALA A 74 4.04 4.75 2.57
N ILE A 75 4.35 4.35 1.34
CA ILE A 75 4.03 5.13 0.12
C ILE A 75 2.53 5.06 -0.17
N TYR A 76 1.90 3.89 0.04
CA TYR A 76 0.45 3.76 -0.05
C TYR A 76 -0.24 4.73 0.90
N ILE A 77 0.15 4.71 2.18
CA ILE A 77 -0.43 5.57 3.22
C ILE A 77 -0.22 7.05 2.89
N ASP A 78 0.99 7.44 2.47
CA ASP A 78 1.30 8.81 2.06
C ASP A 78 0.36 9.31 0.96
N ARG A 79 0.10 8.50 -0.05
CA ARG A 79 -0.77 8.85 -1.17
C ARG A 79 -2.24 8.91 -0.78
N GLN A 80 -2.72 7.96 0.05
CA GLN A 80 -4.08 8.00 0.55
C GLN A 80 -4.34 9.27 1.37
N LEU A 81 -3.40 9.62 2.27
CA LEU A 81 -3.51 10.81 3.10
C LEU A 81 -3.38 12.12 2.30
N ALA A 82 -2.59 12.15 1.25
CA ALA A 82 -2.49 13.32 0.37
C ALA A 82 -3.70 13.49 -0.55
N GLY A 83 -4.52 12.48 -0.70
CA GLY A 83 -5.70 12.44 -1.56
C GLY A 83 -6.98 12.92 -0.89
N PRO A 84 -8.12 12.82 -1.61
CA PRO A 84 -9.44 13.19 -1.10
C PRO A 84 -9.82 12.47 0.19
N TYR A 85 -9.38 11.22 0.38
CA TYR A 85 -9.58 10.43 1.59
C TYR A 85 -8.96 11.14 2.81
N GLY A 86 -7.71 11.59 2.72
CA GLY A 86 -7.02 12.26 3.82
C GLY A 86 -7.73 13.52 4.31
N HIS A 87 -8.46 14.19 3.42
CA HIS A 87 -9.25 15.40 3.71
C HIS A 87 -10.72 15.12 4.06
N ASP A 88 -11.13 13.87 4.23
CA ASP A 88 -12.52 13.47 4.47
C ASP A 88 -13.52 13.98 3.41
N LYS A 89 -13.09 14.15 2.17
CA LYS A 89 -13.90 14.78 1.12
C LYS A 89 -15.25 14.08 0.89
N TYR A 90 -15.32 12.79 1.14
CA TYR A 90 -16.50 11.96 0.86
C TYR A 90 -17.23 11.50 2.12
N ARG A 91 -16.67 11.76 3.31
CA ARG A 91 -17.34 11.42 4.56
C ARG A 91 -18.29 12.53 4.97
N TYR A 92 -19.48 12.16 5.46
CA TYR A 92 -20.37 13.11 6.09
C TYR A 92 -19.80 13.56 7.44
N THR A 93 -19.49 14.83 7.57
CA THR A 93 -18.76 15.37 8.73
C THR A 93 -19.50 16.45 9.49
N ARG A 94 -20.86 16.47 9.42
CA ARG A 94 -21.67 17.42 10.21
C ARG A 94 -21.91 16.86 11.62
N GLY A 95 -21.72 17.74 12.62
CA GLY A 95 -22.08 17.44 14.01
C GLY A 95 -23.61 17.40 14.24
N PRO A 96 -24.04 16.94 15.42
CA PRO A 96 -23.21 16.63 16.58
C PRO A 96 -22.39 15.34 16.44
N PHE A 97 -21.11 15.38 16.91
CA PHE A 97 -20.25 14.20 16.94
C PHE A 97 -20.49 13.47 18.25
N VAL A 98 -21.12 12.31 18.17
CA VAL A 98 -21.42 11.47 19.33
C VAL A 98 -20.66 10.16 19.25
N GLU A 99 -20.37 9.55 20.41
CA GLU A 99 -19.89 8.19 20.43
C GLU A 99 -20.95 7.26 19.79
N SER A 100 -20.49 6.38 18.94
CA SER A 100 -21.31 5.45 18.21
C SER A 100 -20.86 4.01 18.47
N VAL A 101 -21.68 3.04 18.13
CA VAL A 101 -21.32 1.63 18.20
C VAL A 101 -20.21 1.32 17.17
N PRO A 102 -19.31 0.36 17.46
CA PRO A 102 -18.15 0.06 16.60
C PRO A 102 -18.52 -0.24 15.15
N GLU A 103 -19.70 -0.82 14.92
CA GLU A 103 -20.21 -1.20 13.60
C GLU A 103 -20.48 0.00 12.67
N HIS A 104 -20.69 1.19 13.23
CA HIS A 104 -20.84 2.41 12.44
C HIS A 104 -19.51 3.02 12.00
N GLY A 105 -18.37 2.44 12.42
CA GLY A 105 -17.05 2.95 12.13
C GLY A 105 -16.75 4.28 12.83
N TYR A 106 -15.74 4.99 12.35
CA TYR A 106 -15.31 6.25 12.94
C TYR A 106 -16.30 7.38 12.66
N GLN A 107 -16.87 7.95 13.73
CA GLN A 107 -17.83 9.07 13.68
C GLN A 107 -17.27 10.38 14.25
N GLY A 108 -15.97 10.44 14.54
CA GLY A 108 -15.32 11.61 15.12
C GLY A 108 -15.13 12.77 14.15
N LYS A 109 -14.77 13.93 14.67
CA LYS A 109 -14.57 15.17 13.90
C LYS A 109 -13.27 15.17 13.09
N ALA A 110 -12.19 14.58 13.63
CA ALA A 110 -10.87 14.62 13.01
C ALA A 110 -10.85 13.88 11.67
N ASN A 111 -10.21 14.46 10.66
CA ASN A 111 -9.97 13.80 9.40
C ASN A 111 -8.76 12.84 9.49
N PRO A 112 -8.54 11.95 8.49
CA PRO A 112 -7.42 11.01 8.50
C PRO A 112 -6.05 11.67 8.64
N GLN A 113 -5.83 12.83 8.05
CA GLN A 113 -4.56 13.56 8.20
C GLN A 113 -4.33 14.00 9.64
N GLU A 114 -5.35 14.56 10.29
CA GLU A 114 -5.28 14.99 11.70
C GLU A 114 -5.05 13.80 12.64
N ILE A 115 -5.73 12.67 12.38
CA ILE A 115 -5.52 11.42 13.13
C ILE A 115 -4.07 10.94 13.01
N TYR A 116 -3.49 10.99 11.81
CA TYR A 116 -2.09 10.58 11.62
C TYR A 116 -1.11 11.56 12.25
N ARG A 117 -1.37 12.87 12.23
CA ARG A 117 -0.52 13.85 12.91
C ARG A 117 -0.50 13.64 14.43
N ASP A 118 -1.67 13.43 15.03
CA ASP A 118 -1.79 13.09 16.47
C ASP A 118 -1.11 11.75 16.79
N GLY A 119 -1.33 10.74 15.96
CA GLY A 119 -0.71 9.42 16.11
C GLY A 119 0.82 9.45 16.05
N LEU A 120 1.39 10.20 15.11
CA LEU A 120 2.84 10.39 15.00
C LEU A 120 3.44 11.07 16.23
N GLN A 121 2.73 12.02 16.84
CA GLN A 121 3.16 12.63 18.11
C GLN A 121 3.17 11.60 19.25
N LYS A 122 2.18 10.71 19.30
CA LYS A 122 2.08 9.64 20.32
C LYS A 122 3.15 8.57 20.14
N ILE A 123 3.45 8.19 18.90
CA ILE A 123 4.56 7.25 18.59
C ILE A 123 5.91 7.87 19.00
N GLY A 124 6.09 9.15 18.74
CA GLY A 124 7.30 9.91 19.05
C GLY A 124 8.37 9.86 17.95
N PRO A 125 9.18 10.94 17.84
CA PRO A 125 10.14 11.11 16.76
C PRO A 125 11.36 10.18 16.85
N ASP A 126 11.55 9.53 17.98
CA ASP A 126 12.66 8.60 18.27
C ASP A 126 12.30 7.14 17.96
N PHE A 127 11.09 6.85 17.49
CA PHE A 127 10.57 5.50 17.28
C PHE A 127 11.51 4.62 16.45
N THR A 128 12.08 5.16 15.38
CA THR A 128 13.01 4.44 14.50
C THR A 128 14.36 4.10 15.14
N LYS A 129 14.67 4.71 16.29
CA LYS A 129 15.89 4.44 17.04
C LYS A 129 15.73 3.36 18.11
N LEU A 130 14.48 2.96 18.36
CA LEU A 130 14.14 1.92 19.32
C LEU A 130 14.42 0.55 18.73
N ASP A 131 14.74 -0.41 19.59
CA ASP A 131 14.73 -1.82 19.23
C ASP A 131 13.30 -2.32 19.01
N ALA A 132 13.17 -3.51 18.43
CA ALA A 132 11.89 -4.09 18.02
C ALA A 132 10.92 -4.25 19.21
N GLU A 133 11.41 -4.67 20.38
CA GLU A 133 10.58 -4.89 21.57
C GLU A 133 9.99 -3.56 22.06
N LYS A 134 10.81 -2.50 22.15
CA LYS A 134 10.34 -1.17 22.57
C LYS A 134 9.41 -0.52 21.53
N GLN A 135 9.62 -0.81 20.25
CA GLN A 135 8.68 -0.38 19.21
C GLN A 135 7.32 -1.04 19.40
N ASP A 136 7.29 -2.35 19.67
CA ASP A 136 6.05 -3.10 19.94
C ASP A 136 5.34 -2.58 21.19
N ASP A 137 6.08 -2.32 22.27
CA ASP A 137 5.51 -1.78 23.50
C ASP A 137 4.88 -0.40 23.26
N ARG A 138 5.53 0.45 22.47
CA ARG A 138 5.00 1.76 22.12
C ARG A 138 3.74 1.67 21.26
N LEU A 139 3.67 0.71 20.34
CA LEU A 139 2.47 0.44 19.54
C LEU A 139 1.34 -0.15 20.39
N ARG A 140 1.63 -1.07 21.33
CA ARG A 140 0.65 -1.61 22.27
C ARG A 140 0.04 -0.52 23.16
N ALA A 141 0.85 0.45 23.60
CA ALA A 141 0.37 1.56 24.42
C ALA A 141 -0.69 2.44 23.72
N ILE A 142 -0.74 2.41 22.40
CA ILE A 142 -1.71 3.18 21.57
C ILE A 142 -2.72 2.29 20.84
N GLU A 143 -2.74 0.99 21.07
CA GLU A 143 -3.56 0.00 20.34
C GLU A 143 -5.06 0.35 20.35
N GLY A 144 -5.58 0.87 21.45
CA GLY A 144 -6.98 1.30 21.57
C GLY A 144 -7.36 2.57 20.80
N THR A 145 -6.39 3.27 20.20
CA THR A 145 -6.64 4.55 19.51
C THR A 145 -7.19 4.37 18.09
N THR A 146 -7.91 5.40 17.63
CA THR A 146 -8.34 5.47 16.22
C THR A 146 -7.16 5.46 15.25
N PHE A 147 -6.05 6.11 15.63
CA PHE A 147 -4.84 6.09 14.82
C PHE A 147 -4.29 4.67 14.62
N PHE A 148 -4.15 3.87 15.69
CA PHE A 148 -3.61 2.51 15.55
C PHE A 148 -4.52 1.63 14.69
N ARG A 149 -5.84 1.69 14.90
CA ARG A 149 -6.81 0.97 14.05
C ARG A 149 -6.68 1.36 12.58
N MET A 150 -6.53 2.65 12.30
CA MET A 150 -6.35 3.17 10.94
C MET A 150 -4.99 2.75 10.35
N LEU A 151 -3.92 2.85 11.12
CA LEU A 151 -2.59 2.40 10.68
C LEU A 151 -2.58 0.91 10.34
N ARG A 152 -3.20 0.08 11.18
CA ARG A 152 -3.33 -1.36 10.93
C ARG A 152 -4.13 -1.65 9.65
N ALA A 153 -5.27 -0.99 9.48
CA ALA A 153 -6.10 -1.14 8.29
C ALA A 153 -5.32 -0.75 7.02
N HIS A 154 -4.70 0.43 7.02
CA HIS A 154 -3.91 0.91 5.89
C HIS A 154 -2.66 0.05 5.63
N THR A 155 -2.09 -0.59 6.65
CA THR A 155 -0.99 -1.54 6.45
C THR A 155 -1.46 -2.75 5.66
N ILE A 156 -2.61 -3.32 6.00
CA ILE A 156 -3.22 -4.45 5.28
C ILE A 156 -3.61 -4.02 3.85
N GLU A 157 -4.27 -2.88 3.71
CA GLU A 157 -4.63 -2.33 2.40
C GLU A 157 -3.39 -2.10 1.52
N GLY A 158 -2.33 -1.50 2.06
CA GLY A 158 -1.08 -1.26 1.35
C GLY A 158 -0.35 -2.54 0.96
N MET A 159 -0.49 -3.61 1.74
CA MET A 159 0.05 -4.93 1.40
C MET A 159 -0.66 -5.59 0.22
N PHE A 160 -1.99 -5.41 0.11
CA PHE A 160 -2.82 -6.22 -0.80
C PHE A 160 -3.60 -5.40 -1.84
N SER A 161 -3.44 -4.08 -1.88
CA SER A 161 -4.02 -3.23 -2.92
C SER A 161 -3.33 -3.43 -4.28
N ASP A 162 -3.97 -2.96 -5.35
CA ASP A 162 -3.29 -2.89 -6.64
C ASP A 162 -2.08 -1.93 -6.55
N PRO A 163 -0.91 -2.28 -7.12
CA PRO A 163 0.29 -1.45 -7.12
C PRO A 163 0.10 -0.02 -7.64
N MET A 164 -0.94 0.23 -8.43
CA MET A 164 -1.29 1.57 -8.90
C MET A 164 -1.55 2.56 -7.76
N HIS A 165 -1.93 2.08 -6.58
CA HIS A 165 -2.18 2.88 -5.38
C HIS A 165 -0.91 3.18 -4.57
N GLY A 166 0.23 2.58 -4.93
CA GLY A 166 1.55 2.86 -4.36
C GLY A 166 2.07 1.86 -3.34
N GLY A 167 1.23 0.92 -2.88
CA GLY A 167 1.61 -0.24 -2.07
C GLY A 167 1.80 -1.50 -2.92
N ASN A 168 1.89 -2.65 -2.25
CA ASN A 168 2.00 -3.97 -2.87
C ASN A 168 3.01 -4.00 -4.03
N ALA A 169 4.16 -3.39 -3.81
CA ALA A 169 5.20 -3.25 -4.82
C ALA A 169 5.53 -4.60 -5.45
N ASN A 170 5.61 -4.66 -6.78
CA ASN A 170 5.81 -5.90 -7.53
C ASN A 170 4.76 -7.00 -7.24
N MET A 171 3.61 -6.62 -6.67
CA MET A 171 2.54 -7.56 -6.32
C MET A 171 2.97 -8.63 -5.31
N ILE A 172 3.93 -8.30 -4.43
CA ILE A 172 4.49 -9.27 -3.47
C ILE A 172 3.46 -9.77 -2.47
N GLY A 173 2.53 -8.91 -2.03
CA GLY A 173 1.42 -9.32 -1.18
C GLY A 173 0.46 -10.27 -1.92
N TRP A 174 0.19 -10.04 -3.20
CA TRP A 174 -0.62 -10.95 -4.01
C TRP A 174 0.07 -12.29 -4.26
N GLN A 175 1.40 -12.27 -4.46
CA GLN A 175 2.18 -13.51 -4.56
C GLN A 175 2.11 -14.31 -3.26
N LEU A 176 2.20 -13.65 -2.11
CA LEU A 176 2.13 -14.25 -0.79
C LEU A 176 0.82 -15.03 -0.57
N ILE A 177 -0.31 -14.48 -1.02
CA ILE A 177 -1.64 -15.11 -0.85
C ILE A 177 -2.11 -15.89 -2.09
N GLY A 178 -1.30 -15.98 -3.14
CA GLY A 178 -1.67 -16.66 -4.39
C GLY A 178 -2.79 -15.95 -5.17
N TYR A 179 -2.98 -14.64 -5.00
CA TYR A 179 -3.99 -13.88 -5.72
C TYR A 179 -3.48 -13.49 -7.12
N PRO A 180 -4.19 -13.83 -8.20
CA PRO A 180 -3.73 -13.60 -9.57
C PRO A 180 -3.86 -12.15 -10.05
N GLY A 181 -4.47 -11.27 -9.24
CA GLY A 181 -4.82 -9.91 -9.64
C GLY A 181 -6.26 -9.80 -10.18
N PRO A 182 -6.68 -8.62 -10.65
CA PRO A 182 -8.00 -8.41 -11.19
C PRO A 182 -8.21 -9.21 -12.46
N VAL A 183 -9.30 -9.97 -12.54
CA VAL A 183 -9.70 -10.74 -13.71
C VAL A 183 -11.02 -10.19 -14.23
N MET A 184 -11.06 -9.83 -15.51
CA MET A 184 -12.26 -9.25 -16.13
C MET A 184 -13.33 -10.29 -16.41
N SER A 185 -12.96 -11.55 -16.67
CA SER A 185 -13.87 -12.65 -16.92
C SER A 185 -13.20 -14.00 -16.65
N TYR A 186 -13.94 -14.90 -16.07
CA TYR A 186 -13.56 -16.31 -15.91
C TYR A 186 -14.28 -17.23 -16.92
N GLY A 187 -15.03 -16.65 -17.88
CA GLY A 187 -15.85 -17.42 -18.81
C GLY A 187 -15.11 -18.54 -19.51
N ASP A 188 -13.91 -18.25 -20.01
CA ASP A 188 -13.07 -19.23 -20.71
C ASP A 188 -12.45 -20.30 -19.81
N GLU A 189 -12.45 -20.10 -18.50
CA GLU A 189 -11.79 -20.98 -17.52
C GLU A 189 -12.78 -21.93 -16.82
N ILE A 190 -14.10 -21.63 -16.84
CA ILE A 190 -15.13 -22.34 -16.07
C ILE A 190 -15.11 -23.84 -16.41
N ASP A 191 -15.02 -24.20 -17.68
CA ASP A 191 -15.10 -25.58 -18.12
C ASP A 191 -13.73 -26.28 -18.27
N LYS A 192 -12.63 -25.50 -18.31
CA LYS A 192 -11.29 -26.06 -18.60
C LYS A 192 -10.65 -26.75 -17.40
N HIS A 193 -10.99 -26.35 -16.20
CA HIS A 193 -10.31 -26.76 -14.97
C HIS A 193 -11.25 -27.45 -13.96
N TYR A 194 -12.40 -27.90 -14.42
CA TYR A 194 -13.36 -28.61 -13.56
C TYR A 194 -12.75 -29.82 -12.90
N GLY A 195 -12.83 -29.89 -11.58
CA GLY A 195 -12.24 -30.98 -10.78
C GLY A 195 -10.72 -30.94 -10.63
N GLN A 196 -10.04 -29.92 -11.13
CA GLN A 196 -8.59 -29.74 -10.98
C GLN A 196 -8.29 -28.71 -9.88
N ALA A 197 -7.17 -28.92 -9.16
CA ALA A 197 -6.69 -27.92 -8.22
C ALA A 197 -6.27 -26.65 -8.99
N PHE A 198 -6.79 -25.50 -8.55
CA PHE A 198 -6.38 -24.22 -9.12
C PHE A 198 -4.88 -24.00 -8.86
N ARG A 199 -4.13 -23.72 -9.92
CA ARG A 199 -2.73 -23.32 -9.80
C ARG A 199 -2.67 -21.81 -9.86
N SER A 200 -2.08 -21.20 -8.82
CA SER A 200 -1.85 -19.77 -8.79
C SER A 200 -1.08 -19.35 -10.05
N GLN A 201 -1.62 -18.37 -10.75
CA GLN A 201 -0.97 -17.73 -11.88
C GLN A 201 -0.06 -16.60 -11.38
N LYS A 202 0.90 -16.17 -12.20
CA LYS A 202 1.68 -14.98 -11.89
C LYS A 202 0.73 -13.76 -11.83
N PRO A 203 0.71 -13.00 -10.72
CA PRO A 203 -0.22 -11.90 -10.59
C PRO A 203 0.05 -10.80 -11.64
N MET A 204 -1.02 -10.17 -12.10
CA MET A 204 -0.98 -8.98 -12.95
C MET A 204 -1.75 -7.83 -12.30
N SER A 205 -1.21 -6.63 -12.33
CA SER A 205 -1.92 -5.42 -11.87
C SER A 205 -2.99 -5.00 -12.87
N LEU A 206 -3.96 -4.20 -12.43
CA LEU A 206 -5.00 -3.65 -13.31
C LEU A 206 -4.40 -2.88 -14.50
N ALA A 207 -3.33 -2.12 -14.25
CA ALA A 207 -2.62 -1.41 -15.32
C ALA A 207 -2.07 -2.35 -16.40
N GLN A 208 -1.57 -3.52 -16.01
CA GLN A 208 -1.09 -4.54 -16.93
C GLN A 208 -2.25 -5.21 -17.69
N VAL A 209 -3.35 -5.51 -16.98
CA VAL A 209 -4.55 -6.11 -17.61
C VAL A 209 -5.17 -5.19 -18.65
N ILE A 210 -5.31 -3.89 -18.33
CA ILE A 210 -5.88 -2.89 -19.28
C ILE A 210 -4.92 -2.61 -20.44
N GLY A 211 -3.60 -2.65 -20.21
CA GLY A 211 -2.58 -2.42 -21.24
C GLY A 211 -2.38 -3.61 -22.19
N HIS A 212 -2.90 -4.78 -21.83
CA HIS A 212 -2.90 -5.93 -22.70
C HIS A 212 -4.28 -6.05 -23.39
N PRO A 213 -4.36 -5.99 -24.74
CA PRO A 213 -5.63 -6.25 -25.42
C PRO A 213 -6.11 -7.63 -25.01
N VAL A 214 -7.32 -7.70 -24.49
CA VAL A 214 -7.99 -8.97 -24.20
C VAL A 214 -8.21 -9.64 -25.55
N LYS A 215 -7.53 -10.76 -25.80
CA LYS A 215 -7.78 -11.57 -27.00
C LYS A 215 -9.27 -11.88 -27.04
N GLY A 216 -9.97 -11.43 -28.07
CA GLY A 216 -11.40 -11.63 -28.23
C GLY A 216 -12.22 -10.36 -28.48
N TRP A 217 -11.71 -9.17 -28.14
CA TRP A 217 -12.45 -7.92 -28.42
C TRP A 217 -12.25 -7.34 -29.82
N GLU A 218 -11.25 -7.84 -30.56
CA GLU A 218 -10.97 -7.41 -31.94
C GLU A 218 -11.84 -8.13 -32.98
N GLU A 219 -12.44 -9.28 -32.66
CA GLU A 219 -13.25 -10.06 -33.62
C GLU A 219 -14.71 -9.58 -33.75
N GLU A 220 -15.22 -8.75 -32.85
CA GLU A 220 -16.61 -8.27 -32.89
C GLU A 220 -16.79 -6.88 -33.54
N ARG A 221 -15.74 -6.31 -34.14
CA ARG A 221 -15.79 -4.97 -34.75
C ARG A 221 -15.56 -4.96 -36.28
N ASN A 222 -15.79 -6.07 -36.98
CA ASN A 222 -15.84 -6.11 -38.44
C ASN A 222 -17.21 -6.54 -38.96
#